data_a481d5f07e6fa4dfd7e7a7c405d429f4
#
_entry.id   a481d5f07e6fa4dfd7e7a7c405d429f4
#
_cell.length_a   1.000
_cell.length_b   1.000
_cell.length_c   1.000
_cell.angle_alpha   90.00
_cell.angle_beta   90.00
_cell.angle_gamma   90.00
#
_symmetry.space_group_name_H-M   'P 1'
#
loop_
_entity.id
_entity.type
_entity.pdbx_description
1 polymer ?
#
loop_
_entity_poly.entity_id
_entity_poly.type
_entity_poly.pdbx_seq_one_letter_code
_entity_poly.pdbx_strand_id
1 'polypeptide(L)'
;MKIGSFEFKEPIPSFDEAHVIAMLYPWLDAGSVGTLTLRRLERYFDSQELGRLEKPGNFFDFTRYRPTTRFRNGQRMQRVPNTRVSQLEGRNDPPLIVMQVREPHANAEDYIASLLEVLKTFNVTRYTR
;
A
#
# COMPACT_ATOMS: atom_id res chain seq x y z
N MET A 1 -11.52 -9.24 -5.62
CA MET A 1 -11.83 -9.84 -4.32
C MET A 1 -11.63 -8.81 -3.22
N LYS A 2 -12.57 -8.71 -2.33
CA LYS A 2 -12.50 -7.75 -1.22
C LYS A 2 -11.92 -8.39 0.04
N ILE A 3 -11.00 -7.68 0.69
CA ILE A 3 -10.50 -8.01 2.02
C ILE A 3 -10.69 -6.75 2.86
N GLY A 4 -11.70 -6.76 3.75
CA GLY A 4 -12.13 -5.54 4.43
C GLY A 4 -12.54 -4.46 3.42
N SER A 5 -11.94 -3.29 3.53
CA SER A 5 -12.16 -2.15 2.63
C SER A 5 -11.20 -2.11 1.43
N PHE A 6 -10.36 -3.13 1.28
CA PHE A 6 -9.42 -3.25 0.16
C PHE A 6 -10.00 -4.08 -0.97
N GLU A 7 -9.71 -3.68 -2.20
CA GLU A 7 -9.98 -4.45 -3.40
C GLU A 7 -8.67 -5.01 -3.96
N PHE A 8 -8.61 -6.32 -4.14
CA PHE A 8 -7.46 -7.04 -4.66
C PHE A 8 -7.73 -7.62 -6.03
N LYS A 9 -6.71 -7.60 -6.88
CA LYS A 9 -6.76 -8.23 -8.21
C LYS A 9 -6.67 -9.74 -8.06
N GLU A 10 -7.55 -10.45 -8.74
CA GLU A 10 -7.49 -11.91 -8.80
C GLU A 10 -6.55 -12.40 -9.92
N PRO A 11 -5.86 -13.53 -9.74
CA PRO A 11 -5.83 -14.37 -8.54
C PRO A 11 -4.99 -13.75 -7.42
N ILE A 12 -5.46 -13.92 -6.18
CA ILE A 12 -4.70 -13.47 -5.00
C ILE A 12 -3.58 -14.48 -4.74
N PRO A 13 -2.32 -14.02 -4.55
CA PRO A 13 -1.25 -14.93 -4.18
C PRO A 13 -1.49 -15.53 -2.79
N SER A 14 -1.11 -16.78 -2.61
CA SER A 14 -1.13 -17.47 -1.33
C SER A 14 0.30 -17.67 -0.85
N PHE A 15 0.56 -17.25 0.39
CA PHE A 15 1.87 -17.38 1.01
C PHE A 15 1.77 -18.24 2.27
N ASP A 16 2.74 -19.12 2.49
CA ASP A 16 2.91 -19.81 3.78
C ASP A 16 3.37 -18.82 4.85
N GLU A 17 4.23 -17.90 4.48
CA GLU A 17 4.72 -16.81 5.30
C GLU A 17 5.05 -15.62 4.39
N ALA A 18 4.84 -14.40 4.88
CA ALA A 18 5.26 -13.19 4.20
C ALA A 18 5.79 -12.16 5.20
N HIS A 19 6.72 -11.32 4.74
CA HIS A 19 7.19 -10.16 5.50
C HIS A 19 6.68 -8.88 4.84
N VAL A 20 6.35 -7.89 5.66
CA VAL A 20 5.88 -6.58 5.19
C VAL A 20 6.91 -5.52 5.54
N ILE A 21 7.21 -4.68 4.57
CA ILE A 21 7.91 -3.42 4.76
C ILE A 21 6.88 -2.32 4.51
N ALA A 22 6.60 -1.52 5.53
CA ALA A 22 5.59 -0.48 5.46
C ALA A 22 6.17 0.89 5.76
N MET A 23 5.50 1.91 5.26
CA MET A 23 5.75 3.29 5.61
C MET A 23 4.43 3.95 5.97
N LEU A 24 4.39 4.66 7.08
CA LEU A 24 3.24 5.44 7.50
C LEU A 24 3.42 6.92 7.12
N TYR A 25 2.72 7.32 6.07
CA TYR A 25 2.70 8.71 5.63
C TYR A 25 1.62 9.50 6.40
N PRO A 26 1.81 10.74 6.82
CA PRO A 26 2.99 11.59 6.54
C PRO A 26 4.08 11.56 7.64
N TRP A 27 3.95 10.69 8.63
CA TRP A 27 4.81 10.68 9.80
C TRP A 27 6.19 10.06 9.54
N LEU A 28 7.20 10.64 10.18
CA LEU A 28 8.56 10.09 10.26
C LEU A 28 9.27 9.88 8.92
N ASP A 29 8.94 10.68 7.91
CA ASP A 29 9.66 10.63 6.63
C ASP A 29 10.65 11.80 6.51
N ALA A 30 11.52 11.95 7.50
CA ALA A 30 12.56 12.97 7.52
C ALA A 30 13.48 12.81 6.29
N GLY A 31 13.61 13.89 5.50
CA GLY A 31 14.40 13.86 4.27
C GLY A 31 13.87 12.89 3.21
N SER A 32 12.60 12.48 3.32
CA SER A 32 11.97 11.51 2.41
C SER A 32 12.66 10.15 2.36
N VAL A 33 13.34 9.75 3.43
CA VAL A 33 14.11 8.48 3.49
C VAL A 33 13.20 7.29 3.28
N GLY A 34 12.05 7.22 3.96
CA GLY A 34 11.08 6.12 3.81
C GLY A 34 10.54 6.03 2.39
N THR A 35 10.07 7.15 1.83
CA THR A 35 9.57 7.21 0.45
C THR A 35 10.63 6.77 -0.57
N LEU A 36 11.86 7.26 -0.42
CA LEU A 36 12.96 6.91 -1.33
C LEU A 36 13.34 5.44 -1.20
N THR A 37 13.35 4.90 0.02
CA THR A 37 13.66 3.49 0.28
C THR A 37 12.63 2.58 -0.39
N LEU A 38 11.34 2.83 -0.20
CA LEU A 38 10.30 2.03 -0.84
C LEU A 38 10.36 2.11 -2.36
N ARG A 39 10.57 3.30 -2.92
CA ARG A 39 10.73 3.46 -4.38
C ARG A 39 11.94 2.70 -4.93
N ARG A 40 13.04 2.67 -4.20
CA ARG A 40 14.23 1.90 -4.57
C ARG A 40 13.96 0.40 -4.57
N LEU A 41 13.31 -0.10 -3.52
CA LEU A 41 12.94 -1.50 -3.43
C LEU A 41 11.99 -1.90 -4.55
N GLU A 42 10.96 -1.10 -4.81
CA GLU A 42 9.98 -1.36 -5.88
C GLU A 42 10.63 -1.38 -7.27
N ARG A 43 11.65 -0.55 -7.51
CA ARG A 43 12.39 -0.56 -8.78
C ARG A 43 13.35 -1.74 -8.89
N TYR A 44 14.05 -2.04 -7.81
CA TYR A 44 15.09 -3.09 -7.80
C TYR A 44 14.49 -4.48 -8.00
N PHE A 45 13.36 -4.75 -7.36
CA PHE A 45 12.71 -6.05 -7.39
C PHE A 45 11.55 -6.15 -8.38
N ASP A 46 11.21 -5.09 -9.07
CA ASP A 46 9.97 -4.97 -9.83
C ASP A 46 8.75 -5.28 -8.97
N SER A 47 7.91 -4.31 -8.70
CA SER A 47 6.75 -4.50 -7.84
C SER A 47 5.49 -4.75 -8.65
N GLN A 48 4.66 -5.65 -8.13
CA GLN A 48 3.31 -5.87 -8.64
C GLN A 48 2.29 -5.41 -7.60
N GLU A 49 1.46 -4.47 -7.96
CA GLU A 49 0.36 -4.05 -7.09
C GLU A 49 -0.68 -5.17 -6.97
N LEU A 50 -0.92 -5.62 -5.75
CA LEU A 50 -1.91 -6.65 -5.44
C LEU A 50 -3.30 -6.05 -5.21
N GLY A 51 -3.35 -4.91 -4.53
CA GLY A 51 -4.61 -4.26 -4.20
C GLY A 51 -4.44 -2.90 -3.54
N ARG A 52 -5.57 -2.22 -3.36
CA ARG A 52 -5.67 -0.90 -2.75
C ARG A 52 -7.04 -0.71 -2.11
N LEU A 53 -7.20 0.34 -1.32
CA LEU A 53 -8.53 0.72 -0.83
C LEU A 53 -9.47 0.98 -2.00
N GLU A 54 -10.65 0.39 -1.95
CA GLU A 54 -11.67 0.57 -2.99
C GLU A 54 -12.21 2.01 -2.99
N LYS A 55 -12.45 2.54 -1.80
CA LYS A 55 -13.01 3.90 -1.60
C LYS A 55 -12.13 4.70 -0.63
N PRO A 56 -10.99 5.22 -1.10
CA PRO A 56 -10.07 5.94 -0.21
C PRO A 56 -10.69 7.20 0.40
N GLY A 57 -11.68 7.81 -0.24
CA GLY A 57 -12.41 8.96 0.30
C GLY A 57 -13.18 8.69 1.58
N ASN A 58 -13.45 7.43 1.92
CA ASN A 58 -14.05 7.06 3.20
C ASN A 58 -13.08 7.26 4.37
N PHE A 59 -11.79 7.27 4.10
CA PHE A 59 -10.74 7.30 5.12
C PHE A 59 -9.90 8.58 5.06
N PHE A 60 -9.70 9.15 3.88
CA PHE A 60 -8.82 10.30 3.68
C PHE A 60 -9.58 11.55 3.30
N ASP A 61 -9.22 12.66 3.95
CA ASP A 61 -9.68 13.99 3.57
C ASP A 61 -8.81 14.49 2.42
N PHE A 62 -9.39 14.59 1.22
CA PHE A 62 -8.68 15.05 0.02
C PHE A 62 -8.35 16.54 0.00
N THR A 63 -8.79 17.30 1.00
CA THR A 63 -8.30 18.65 1.21
C THR A 63 -6.92 18.66 1.90
N ARG A 64 -6.59 17.61 2.64
CA ARG A 64 -5.31 17.40 3.31
C ARG A 64 -4.37 16.55 2.46
N TYR A 65 -4.85 15.42 1.95
CA TYR A 65 -4.14 14.57 0.98
C TYR A 65 -4.67 14.88 -0.41
N ARG A 66 -4.17 15.93 -1.02
CA ARG A 66 -4.71 16.40 -2.29
C ARG A 66 -4.41 15.45 -3.44
N PRO A 67 -5.40 15.11 -4.28
CA PRO A 67 -5.17 14.42 -5.53
C PRO A 67 -4.23 15.23 -6.42
N THR A 68 -3.37 14.56 -7.16
CA THR A 68 -2.45 15.19 -8.09
C THR A 68 -2.83 14.89 -9.52
N THR A 69 -2.62 15.85 -10.42
CA THR A 69 -2.80 15.68 -11.85
C THR A 69 -1.44 15.62 -12.52
N ARG A 70 -1.23 14.62 -13.37
CA ARG A 70 -0.04 14.49 -14.20
C ARG A 70 -0.45 14.34 -15.65
N PHE A 71 0.39 14.86 -16.55
CA PHE A 71 0.27 14.63 -17.98
C PHE A 71 1.32 13.60 -18.39
N ARG A 72 0.88 12.54 -19.04
CA ARG A 72 1.75 11.49 -19.56
C ARG A 72 1.27 11.11 -20.96
N ASN A 73 2.16 11.17 -21.93
CA ASN A 73 1.84 10.88 -23.34
C ASN A 73 0.63 11.67 -23.86
N GLY A 74 0.52 12.96 -23.50
CA GLY A 74 -0.60 13.83 -23.88
C GLY A 74 -1.91 13.56 -23.16
N GLN A 75 -1.95 12.60 -22.25
CA GLN A 75 -3.15 12.29 -21.47
C GLN A 75 -3.07 12.86 -20.05
N ARG A 76 -4.19 13.40 -19.60
CA ARG A 76 -4.36 13.87 -18.22
C ARG A 76 -4.67 12.69 -17.31
N MET A 77 -3.80 12.46 -16.33
CA MET A 77 -4.00 11.41 -15.32
C MET A 77 -4.18 12.04 -13.94
N GLN A 78 -5.19 11.61 -13.22
CA GLN A 78 -5.38 11.97 -11.81
C GLN A 78 -4.90 10.83 -10.92
N ARG A 79 -4.15 11.18 -9.88
CA ARG A 79 -3.72 10.25 -8.85
C ARG A 79 -4.38 10.64 -7.53
N VAL A 80 -5.25 9.78 -7.04
CA VAL A 80 -5.92 9.93 -5.76
C VAL A 80 -5.06 9.27 -4.68
N PRO A 81 -4.83 9.93 -3.53
CA PRO A 81 -4.16 9.30 -2.40
C PRO A 81 -4.84 8.00 -1.99
N ASN A 82 -4.04 6.96 -1.76
CA ASN A 82 -4.54 5.64 -1.41
C ASN A 82 -3.52 4.88 -0.55
N THR A 83 -3.96 3.83 0.10
CA THR A 83 -3.10 2.82 0.71
C THR A 83 -3.02 1.64 -0.25
N ARG A 84 -1.81 1.33 -0.68
CA ARG A 84 -1.56 0.26 -1.66
C ARG A 84 -0.76 -0.87 -1.04
N VAL A 85 -1.05 -2.07 -1.50
CA VAL A 85 -0.34 -3.29 -1.14
C VAL A 85 0.29 -3.85 -2.40
N SER A 86 1.59 -3.98 -2.41
CA SER A 86 2.36 -4.47 -3.55
C SER A 86 3.27 -5.61 -3.13
N GLN A 87 3.45 -6.59 -4.00
CA GLN A 87 4.44 -7.64 -3.83
C GLN A 87 5.71 -7.26 -4.59
N LEU A 88 6.86 -7.45 -3.96
CA LEU A 88 8.14 -7.37 -4.64
C LEU A 88 8.41 -8.68 -5.37
N GLU A 89 8.65 -8.61 -6.68
CA GLU A 89 8.96 -9.76 -7.49
C GLU A 89 10.41 -10.22 -7.25
N GLY A 90 10.69 -11.48 -7.58
CA GLY A 90 12.01 -12.07 -7.44
C GLY A 90 12.06 -13.18 -6.40
N ARG A 91 13.27 -13.71 -6.16
CA ARG A 91 13.49 -14.78 -5.19
C ARG A 91 13.65 -14.20 -3.78
N ASN A 92 12.53 -13.80 -3.21
CA ASN A 92 12.48 -13.40 -1.81
C ASN A 92 11.92 -14.58 -1.00
N ASP A 93 12.64 -14.97 0.04
CA ASP A 93 12.22 -16.02 0.96
C ASP A 93 12.42 -15.53 2.41
N PRO A 94 11.37 -15.18 3.14
CA PRO A 94 9.95 -15.16 2.71
C PRO A 94 9.65 -14.06 1.69
N PRO A 95 8.52 -14.19 0.94
CA PRO A 95 8.06 -13.12 0.04
C PRO A 95 7.93 -11.78 0.74
N LEU A 96 8.29 -10.71 0.03
CA LEU A 96 8.23 -9.35 0.55
C LEU A 96 7.01 -8.60 -0.01
N ILE A 97 6.26 -8.00 0.90
CA ILE A 97 5.13 -7.13 0.58
C ILE A 97 5.50 -5.71 1.02
N VAL A 98 5.21 -4.75 0.17
CA VAL A 98 5.36 -3.33 0.48
C VAL A 98 3.98 -2.71 0.68
N MET A 99 3.80 -2.00 1.77
CA MET A 99 2.57 -1.28 2.07
C MET A 99 2.86 0.21 2.25
N GLN A 100 2.26 1.03 1.40
CA GLN A 100 2.26 2.47 1.57
C GLN A 100 1.02 2.87 2.36
N VAL A 101 1.15 2.87 3.67
CA VAL A 101 0.07 3.19 4.61
C VAL A 101 -0.02 4.70 4.81
N ARG A 102 -1.24 5.23 4.86
CA ARG A 102 -1.49 6.63 5.20
C ARG A 102 -2.31 6.72 6.47
N GLU A 103 -2.08 7.76 7.25
CA GLU A 103 -2.89 8.02 8.43
C GLU A 103 -4.33 8.39 8.00
N PRO A 104 -5.35 7.67 8.47
CA PRO A 104 -6.74 7.99 8.13
C PRO A 104 -7.23 9.22 8.90
N HIS A 105 -8.08 10.03 8.27
CA HIS A 105 -8.76 11.17 8.89
C HIS A 105 -10.15 10.81 9.40
N ALA A 106 -10.71 9.70 8.94
CA ALA A 106 -12.03 9.21 9.32
C ALA A 106 -12.05 7.68 9.31
N ASN A 107 -12.99 7.09 10.04
CA ASN A 107 -13.23 5.65 10.09
C ASN A 107 -11.95 4.85 10.42
N ALA A 108 -11.15 5.33 11.36
CA ALA A 108 -9.87 4.75 11.72
C ALA A 108 -9.98 3.28 12.18
N GLU A 109 -11.03 2.93 12.90
CA GLU A 109 -11.25 1.55 13.37
C GLU A 109 -11.47 0.59 12.21
N ASP A 110 -12.30 0.95 11.24
CA ASP A 110 -12.55 0.16 10.04
C ASP A 110 -11.28 0.05 9.19
N TYR A 111 -10.51 1.13 9.11
CA TYR A 111 -9.24 1.16 8.39
C TYR A 111 -8.23 0.18 9.00
N ILE A 112 -8.05 0.21 10.31
CA ILE A 112 -7.12 -0.68 11.01
C ILE A 112 -7.61 -2.13 10.93
N ALA A 113 -8.90 -2.38 11.12
CA ALA A 113 -9.46 -3.71 10.98
C ALA A 113 -9.21 -4.30 9.59
N SER A 114 -9.37 -3.48 8.54
CA SER A 114 -9.08 -3.88 7.16
C SER A 114 -7.60 -4.19 6.94
N LEU A 115 -6.69 -3.37 7.49
CA LEU A 115 -5.25 -3.63 7.43
C LEU A 115 -4.88 -4.95 8.09
N LEU A 116 -5.43 -5.22 9.28
CA LEU A 116 -5.19 -6.48 10.00
C LEU A 116 -5.70 -7.69 9.22
N GLU A 117 -6.84 -7.54 8.56
CA GLU A 117 -7.41 -8.61 7.72
C GLU A 117 -6.50 -8.93 6.53
N VAL A 118 -5.94 -7.90 5.90
CA VAL A 118 -4.94 -8.06 4.83
C VAL A 118 -3.70 -8.80 5.34
N LEU A 119 -3.16 -8.39 6.47
CA LEU A 119 -1.98 -9.03 7.06
C LEU A 119 -2.23 -10.50 7.39
N LYS A 120 -3.41 -10.82 7.92
CA LYS A 120 -3.80 -12.21 8.22
C LYS A 120 -3.97 -13.04 6.94
N THR A 121 -4.60 -12.49 5.93
CA THR A 121 -4.84 -13.19 4.65
C THR A 121 -3.53 -13.59 3.99
N PHE A 122 -2.50 -12.77 4.08
CA PHE A 122 -1.18 -13.05 3.49
C PHE A 122 -0.21 -13.74 4.46
N ASN A 123 -0.66 -14.19 5.62
CA ASN A 123 0.17 -14.87 6.62
C ASN A 123 1.43 -14.08 6.99
N VAL A 124 1.27 -12.80 7.24
CA VAL A 124 2.38 -11.92 7.59
C VAL A 124 2.89 -12.24 8.98
N THR A 125 4.17 -12.57 9.09
CA THR A 125 4.86 -12.91 10.35
C THR A 125 5.77 -11.79 10.84
N ARG A 126 6.16 -10.88 9.96
CA ARG A 126 6.99 -9.71 10.32
C ARG A 126 6.48 -8.46 9.61
N TYR A 127 6.28 -7.42 10.40
CA TYR A 127 5.90 -6.09 9.93
C TYR A 127 6.97 -5.09 10.35
N THR A 128 7.66 -4.51 9.39
CA THR A 128 8.74 -3.53 9.60
C THR A 128 8.35 -2.19 9.01
N ARG A 129 8.55 -1.13 9.77
CA ARG A 129 8.30 0.24 9.33
C ARG A 129 9.49 1.14 9.66
#